data_024253e7de0ff4e5a5e6816411d75f3e
#
_entry.id   024253e7de0ff4e5a5e6816411d75f3e
#
_cell.length_a   1.000
_cell.length_b   1.000
_cell.length_c   1.000
_cell.angle_alpha   90.00
_cell.angle_beta   90.00
_cell.angle_gamma   90.00
#
_symmetry.space_group_name_H-M   'P 1'
#
loop_
_entity.id
_entity.type
_entity.pdbx_description
1 polymer ?
#
loop_
_entity_poly.entity_id
_entity_poly.type
_entity_poly.pdbx_seq_one_letter_code
_entity_poly.pdbx_strand_id
1 'polypeptide(L)'
;ISRGLVGSEMCIRDRGPNGVRKGVTAVIDKDLTSALMGNVLGIDTLMILTAVPKVAIHFGTEKEECLDRVTLQEIRAYHMEGHFPAGSMGPKINAAIRFLERGGKRVIIGQIDQAIQALNGETGTCIVSNE
;
A
#
# COMPACT_ATOMS: atom_id res chain seq x y z
N ILE A 1 -18.79 -10.59 -21.04
CA ILE A 1 -17.52 -9.94 -20.96
C ILE A 1 -16.88 -10.05 -19.62
N SER A 2 -17.23 -9.25 -18.72
CA SER A 2 -16.60 -9.22 -17.40
C SER A 2 -17.11 -10.29 -16.43
N ARG A 3 -17.78 -11.28 -16.96
CA ARG A 3 -18.32 -12.33 -16.12
C ARG A 3 -17.23 -13.07 -15.36
N GLY A 4 -17.41 -13.25 -14.07
CA GLY A 4 -16.43 -13.84 -13.20
C GLY A 4 -15.31 -12.92 -12.74
N LEU A 5 -15.26 -11.67 -13.20
CA LEU A 5 -14.30 -10.69 -12.72
C LEU A 5 -14.73 -10.12 -11.38
N VAL A 6 -13.84 -10.20 -10.41
CA VAL A 6 -14.08 -9.77 -9.04
C VAL A 6 -12.85 -9.00 -8.54
N GLY A 7 -13.06 -7.99 -7.70
CA GLY A 7 -12.00 -7.20 -7.12
C GLY A 7 -11.38 -6.25 -8.12
N SER A 8 -10.07 -6.30 -8.26
CA SER A 8 -9.29 -5.40 -9.12
C SER A 8 -9.21 -5.85 -10.57
N GLU A 9 -9.65 -7.06 -10.89
CA GLU A 9 -9.67 -7.59 -12.25
C GLU A 9 -10.99 -7.24 -12.91
N MET A 10 -10.97 -6.42 -13.94
CA MET A 10 -12.20 -6.04 -14.65
C MET A 10 -11.94 -5.36 -15.99
N CYS A 11 -12.98 -5.28 -16.80
CA CYS A 11 -13.05 -4.32 -17.87
C CYS A 11 -13.41 -2.96 -17.29
N ILE A 12 -12.47 -2.05 -17.26
CA ILE A 12 -12.69 -0.67 -16.82
C ILE A 12 -13.04 0.22 -18.00
N ARG A 13 -13.72 1.34 -17.70
CA ARG A 13 -14.00 2.37 -18.66
C ARG A 13 -12.94 3.44 -18.60
N ASP A 14 -12.23 3.61 -19.68
CA ASP A 14 -11.28 4.69 -19.83
C ASP A 14 -11.83 5.77 -20.77
N ARG A 15 -11.30 6.98 -20.66
CA ARG A 15 -11.64 8.09 -21.55
C ARG A 15 -10.62 8.15 -22.67
N GLY A 16 -11.10 7.92 -23.87
CA GLY A 16 -10.31 8.17 -25.09
C GLY A 16 -10.06 9.67 -25.32
N PRO A 17 -9.26 10.02 -26.35
CA PRO A 17 -8.90 11.41 -26.66
C PRO A 17 -10.10 12.33 -26.86
N ASN A 18 -11.24 11.79 -27.27
CA ASN A 18 -12.48 12.54 -27.53
C ASN A 18 -13.45 12.55 -26.31
N GLY A 19 -12.98 12.17 -25.13
CA GLY A 19 -13.81 12.08 -23.92
C GLY A 19 -14.80 10.91 -23.91
N VAL A 20 -14.84 10.09 -24.95
CA VAL A 20 -15.71 8.90 -25.03
C VAL A 20 -15.16 7.82 -24.11
N ARG A 21 -16.03 7.26 -23.28
CA ARG A 21 -15.67 6.13 -22.40
C ARG A 21 -15.58 4.85 -23.20
N LYS A 22 -14.45 4.18 -23.09
CA LYS A 22 -14.18 2.89 -23.74
C LYS A 22 -13.83 1.86 -22.68
N GLY A 23 -14.32 0.63 -22.84
CA GLY A 23 -13.91 -0.51 -22.01
C GLY A 23 -12.49 -0.93 -22.37
N VAL A 24 -11.65 -1.14 -21.37
CA VAL A 24 -10.30 -1.69 -21.49
C VAL A 24 -10.11 -2.83 -20.51
N THR A 25 -9.34 -3.84 -20.92
CA THR A 25 -8.95 -4.91 -19.98
C THR A 25 -7.78 -4.44 -19.16
N ALA A 26 -7.92 -4.48 -17.85
CA ALA A 26 -6.87 -4.06 -16.94
C ALA A 26 -6.98 -4.78 -15.59
N VAL A 27 -5.86 -4.86 -14.91
CA VAL A 27 -5.78 -5.24 -13.50
C VAL A 27 -5.50 -3.98 -12.69
N ILE A 28 -6.36 -3.68 -11.73
CA ILE A 28 -6.22 -2.51 -10.87
C ILE A 28 -5.44 -2.90 -9.63
N ASP A 29 -4.42 -2.11 -9.29
CA ASP A 29 -3.70 -2.24 -8.04
C ASP A 29 -4.62 -1.84 -6.87
N LYS A 30 -4.99 -2.83 -6.07
CA LYS A 30 -5.90 -2.63 -4.93
C LYS A 30 -5.30 -1.78 -3.82
N ASP A 31 -4.00 -1.82 -3.63
CA ASP A 31 -3.33 -1.05 -2.57
C ASP A 31 -3.34 0.45 -2.94
N LEU A 32 -3.00 0.78 -4.17
CA LEU A 32 -3.09 2.16 -4.69
C LEU A 32 -4.54 2.67 -4.73
N THR A 33 -5.48 1.83 -5.12
CA THR A 33 -6.91 2.19 -5.14
C THR A 33 -7.43 2.48 -3.74
N SER A 34 -7.06 1.66 -2.76
CA SER A 34 -7.43 1.87 -1.35
C SER A 34 -6.83 3.16 -0.80
N ALA A 35 -5.56 3.45 -1.12
CA ALA A 35 -4.90 4.69 -0.74
C ALA A 35 -5.62 5.92 -1.32
N LEU A 36 -5.96 5.88 -2.60
CA LEU A 36 -6.70 6.96 -3.26
C LEU A 36 -8.09 7.15 -2.64
N MET A 37 -8.83 6.06 -2.43
CA MET A 37 -10.14 6.09 -1.82
C MET A 37 -10.08 6.68 -0.40
N GLY A 38 -9.11 6.26 0.40
CA GLY A 38 -8.88 6.79 1.74
C GLY A 38 -8.60 8.30 1.72
N ASN A 39 -7.79 8.78 0.79
CA ASN A 39 -7.53 10.21 0.64
C ASN A 39 -8.79 11.00 0.23
N VAL A 40 -9.57 10.48 -0.73
CA VAL A 40 -10.82 11.13 -1.19
C VAL A 40 -11.85 11.21 -0.06
N LEU A 41 -11.93 10.19 0.78
CA LEU A 41 -12.85 10.13 1.93
C LEU A 41 -12.32 10.84 3.17
N GLY A 42 -11.10 11.35 3.16
CA GLY A 42 -10.49 12.02 4.31
C GLY A 42 -10.17 11.06 5.48
N ILE A 43 -9.82 9.83 5.17
CA ILE A 43 -9.47 8.82 6.19
C ILE A 43 -8.05 9.08 6.70
N ASP A 44 -7.88 9.03 8.01
CA ASP A 44 -6.59 9.28 8.67
C ASP A 44 -5.65 8.05 8.65
N THR A 45 -6.21 6.85 8.67
CA THR A 45 -5.43 5.60 8.79
C THR A 45 -5.76 4.62 7.68
N LEU A 46 -4.75 4.13 7.00
CA LEU A 46 -4.84 3.04 6.02
C LEU A 46 -4.18 1.79 6.61
N MET A 47 -4.87 0.65 6.55
CA MET A 47 -4.29 -0.64 6.93
C MET A 47 -4.15 -1.53 5.71
N ILE A 48 -2.96 -2.05 5.49
CA ILE A 48 -2.65 -3.00 4.42
C ILE A 48 -2.25 -4.33 5.06
N LEU A 49 -3.03 -5.36 4.83
CA LEU A 49 -2.76 -6.70 5.34
C LEU A 49 -2.06 -7.55 4.30
N THR A 50 -1.06 -8.28 4.73
CA THR A 50 -0.19 -9.09 3.88
C THR A 50 0.18 -10.42 4.56
N ALA A 51 1.03 -11.22 3.92
CA ALA A 51 1.44 -12.53 4.44
C ALA A 51 2.56 -12.46 5.50
N VAL A 52 3.20 -11.31 5.66
CA VAL A 52 4.30 -11.14 6.61
C VAL A 52 3.90 -10.20 7.76
N PRO A 53 4.41 -10.42 8.98
CA PRO A 53 4.01 -9.64 10.15
C PRO A 53 4.52 -8.20 10.10
N LYS A 54 5.70 -7.95 9.54
CA LYS A 54 6.35 -6.64 9.49
C LYS A 54 7.04 -6.41 8.15
N VAL A 55 7.22 -5.15 7.83
CA VAL A 55 8.10 -4.73 6.74
C VAL A 55 9.54 -4.89 7.20
N ALA A 56 10.41 -5.43 6.35
CA ALA A 56 11.83 -5.59 6.65
C ALA A 56 12.68 -4.92 5.57
N ILE A 57 13.78 -4.34 5.99
CA ILE A 57 14.89 -3.91 5.12
C ILE A 57 15.97 -4.98 5.10
N HIS A 58 16.81 -5.00 4.06
CA HIS A 58 17.84 -6.03 3.84
C HIS A 58 17.30 -7.47 3.90
N PHE A 59 16.06 -7.66 3.45
CA PHE A 59 15.36 -8.94 3.52
C PHE A 59 16.17 -10.08 2.91
N GLY A 60 16.24 -11.21 3.64
CA GLY A 60 16.97 -12.39 3.23
C GLY A 60 18.49 -12.32 3.41
N THR A 61 19.01 -11.32 4.08
CA THR A 61 20.42 -11.16 4.40
C THR A 61 20.67 -11.23 5.91
N GLU A 62 21.95 -11.35 6.30
CA GLU A 62 22.34 -11.31 7.73
C GLU A 62 22.04 -9.96 8.41
N LYS A 63 21.77 -8.92 7.61
CA LYS A 63 21.43 -7.57 8.08
C LYS A 63 19.94 -7.29 8.05
N GLU A 64 19.11 -8.32 7.89
CA GLU A 64 17.66 -8.16 7.88
C GLU A 64 17.17 -7.50 9.17
N GLU A 65 16.43 -6.43 9.03
CA GLU A 65 15.87 -5.67 10.13
C GLU A 65 14.39 -5.41 9.89
N CYS A 66 13.56 -5.82 10.85
CA CYS A 66 12.13 -5.55 10.83
C CYS A 66 11.84 -4.14 11.34
N LEU A 67 11.00 -3.43 10.63
CA LEU A 67 10.60 -2.06 10.96
C LEU A 67 9.34 -2.08 11.83
N ASP A 68 9.40 -1.45 13.00
CA ASP A 68 8.24 -1.28 13.87
C ASP A 68 7.52 0.03 13.61
N ARG A 69 8.24 1.13 13.66
CA ARG A 69 7.72 2.46 13.38
C ARG A 69 8.72 3.25 12.55
N VAL A 70 8.26 3.82 11.46
CA VAL A 70 9.08 4.62 10.56
C VAL A 70 8.31 5.84 10.09
N THR A 71 9.02 6.88 9.73
CA THR A 71 8.46 8.09 9.14
C THR A 71 8.32 7.95 7.63
N LEU A 72 7.49 8.80 7.03
CA LEU A 72 7.37 8.90 5.57
C LEU A 72 8.73 9.14 4.90
N GLN A 73 9.59 9.95 5.52
CA GLN A 73 10.90 10.27 4.97
C GLN A 73 11.81 9.03 4.96
N GLU A 74 11.85 8.28 6.04
CA GLU A 74 12.66 7.05 6.15
C GLU A 74 12.18 5.98 5.16
N ILE A 75 10.87 5.73 5.10
CA ILE A 75 10.34 4.70 4.20
C ILE A 75 10.56 5.06 2.72
N ARG A 76 10.54 6.35 2.37
CA ARG A 76 10.90 6.82 1.02
C ARG A 76 12.36 6.53 0.70
N ALA A 77 13.27 6.81 1.64
CA ALA A 77 14.68 6.52 1.46
C ALA A 77 14.92 5.02 1.22
N TYR A 78 14.37 4.17 2.06
CA TYR A 78 14.46 2.71 1.90
C TYR A 78 13.84 2.21 0.58
N HIS A 79 12.74 2.82 0.15
CA HIS A 79 12.13 2.49 -1.14
C HIS A 79 13.02 2.88 -2.33
N MET A 80 13.65 4.04 -2.28
CA MET A 80 14.60 4.50 -3.31
C MET A 80 15.88 3.67 -3.34
N GLU A 81 16.34 3.18 -2.19
CA GLU A 81 17.48 2.26 -2.07
C GLU A 81 17.18 0.84 -2.59
N GLY A 82 15.91 0.53 -2.89
CA GLY A 82 15.50 -0.74 -3.47
C GLY A 82 15.31 -1.88 -2.48
N HIS A 83 15.06 -1.58 -1.19
CA HIS A 83 14.83 -2.60 -0.16
C HIS A 83 13.57 -3.44 -0.36
N PHE A 84 12.60 -2.95 -1.14
CA PHE A 84 11.29 -3.59 -1.27
C PHE A 84 11.08 -4.19 -2.65
N PRO A 85 10.83 -5.51 -2.75
CA PRO A 85 10.63 -6.19 -4.04
C PRO A 85 9.46 -5.59 -4.82
N ALA A 86 9.68 -5.33 -6.11
CA ALA A 86 8.71 -4.69 -7.01
C ALA A 86 7.40 -5.47 -7.20
N GLY A 87 7.45 -6.79 -7.05
CA GLY A 87 6.28 -7.67 -7.24
C GLY A 87 5.45 -7.92 -5.98
N SER A 88 5.88 -7.46 -4.80
CA SER A 88 5.22 -7.80 -3.54
C SER A 88 5.11 -6.60 -2.59
N MET A 89 6.16 -6.32 -1.83
CA MET A 89 6.16 -5.24 -0.83
C MET A 89 6.26 -3.85 -1.48
N GLY A 90 6.97 -3.71 -2.59
CA GLY A 90 7.15 -2.43 -3.28
C GLY A 90 5.85 -1.69 -3.58
N PRO A 91 4.86 -2.32 -4.21
CA PRO A 91 3.55 -1.69 -4.45
C PRO A 91 2.84 -1.23 -3.18
N LYS A 92 2.93 -1.99 -2.08
CA LYS A 92 2.33 -1.65 -0.77
C LYS A 92 3.00 -0.42 -0.16
N ILE A 93 4.31 -0.36 -0.21
CA ILE A 93 5.08 0.80 0.25
C ILE A 93 4.77 2.03 -0.61
N ASN A 94 4.68 1.87 -1.92
CA ASN A 94 4.30 2.96 -2.82
C ASN A 94 2.89 3.49 -2.51
N ALA A 95 1.93 2.61 -2.25
CA ALA A 95 0.58 3.00 -1.83
C ALA A 95 0.59 3.75 -0.49
N ALA A 96 1.38 3.28 0.48
CA ALA A 96 1.56 3.93 1.77
C ALA A 96 2.13 5.34 1.63
N ILE A 97 3.20 5.50 0.84
CA ILE A 97 3.82 6.79 0.57
C ILE A 97 2.80 7.76 -0.03
N ARG A 98 2.08 7.35 -1.07
CA ARG A 98 1.07 8.19 -1.74
C ARG A 98 -0.08 8.58 -0.83
N PHE A 99 -0.53 7.67 0.04
CA PHE A 99 -1.57 7.96 1.01
C PHE A 99 -1.13 9.05 2.00
N LEU A 100 0.08 8.94 2.55
CA LEU A 100 0.62 9.90 3.52
C LEU A 100 0.93 11.27 2.86
N GLU A 101 1.44 11.29 1.64
CA GLU A 101 1.71 12.53 0.89
C GLU A 101 0.44 13.35 0.59
N ARG A 102 -0.71 12.68 0.53
CA ARG A 102 -2.00 13.30 0.21
C ARG A 102 -2.87 13.58 1.44
N GLY A 103 -2.29 13.59 2.62
CA GLY A 103 -2.97 13.99 3.85
C GLY A 103 -3.36 12.86 4.78
N GLY A 104 -3.08 11.61 4.46
CA GLY A 104 -3.15 10.51 5.41
C GLY A 104 -2.18 10.72 6.57
N LYS A 105 -2.51 10.21 7.75
CA LYS A 105 -1.67 10.38 8.93
C LYS A 105 -0.86 9.15 9.27
N ARG A 106 -1.41 7.96 9.01
CA ARG A 106 -0.82 6.72 9.42
C ARG A 106 -1.15 5.59 8.45
N VAL A 107 -0.15 4.77 8.12
CA VAL A 107 -0.33 3.49 7.43
C VAL A 107 0.19 2.37 8.30
N ILE A 108 -0.57 1.30 8.41
CA ILE A 108 -0.20 0.09 9.15
C ILE A 108 -0.08 -1.04 8.14
N ILE A 109 1.07 -1.70 8.10
CA ILE A 109 1.28 -2.92 7.30
C ILE A 109 1.49 -4.08 8.25
N GLY A 110 0.66 -5.10 8.16
CA GLY A 110 0.71 -6.22 9.09
C GLY A 110 0.17 -7.51 8.49
N GLN A 111 0.19 -8.56 9.29
CA GLN A 111 -0.26 -9.89 8.89
C GLN A 111 -1.78 -9.99 8.96
N ILE A 112 -2.36 -10.75 8.04
CA ILE A 112 -3.82 -10.87 7.87
C ILE A 112 -4.53 -11.34 9.14
N ASP A 113 -3.97 -12.30 9.84
CA ASP A 113 -4.54 -12.89 11.06
C ASP A 113 -4.23 -12.09 12.35
N GLN A 114 -3.47 -11.02 12.24
CA GLN A 114 -3.03 -10.16 13.33
C GLN A 114 -3.49 -8.70 13.18
N ALA A 115 -4.57 -8.48 12.46
CA ALA A 115 -5.04 -7.12 12.13
C ALA A 115 -5.36 -6.29 13.38
N ILE A 116 -5.99 -6.87 14.39
CA ILE A 116 -6.34 -6.18 15.63
C ILE A 116 -5.10 -5.81 16.43
N GLN A 117 -4.16 -6.73 16.57
CA GLN A 117 -2.88 -6.50 17.23
C GLN A 117 -2.06 -5.42 16.51
N ALA A 118 -2.07 -5.43 15.19
CA ALA A 118 -1.40 -4.40 14.39
C ALA A 118 -2.05 -3.02 14.58
N LEU A 119 -3.38 -2.95 14.66
CA LEU A 119 -4.09 -1.71 14.94
C LEU A 119 -3.77 -1.14 16.32
N ASN A 120 -3.61 -2.02 17.31
CA ASN A 120 -3.24 -1.67 18.69
C ASN A 120 -1.74 -1.34 18.84
N GLY A 121 -0.93 -1.55 17.81
CA GLY A 121 0.52 -1.30 17.83
C GLY A 121 1.35 -2.41 18.49
N GLU A 122 0.78 -3.59 18.67
CA GLU A 122 1.46 -4.75 19.28
C GLU A 122 2.31 -5.49 18.23
N THR A 123 1.99 -5.37 16.96
CA THR A 123 2.71 -5.96 15.82
C THR A 123 2.52 -5.08 14.58
N GLY A 124 3.11 -5.51 13.46
CA GLY A 124 3.05 -4.75 12.21
C GLY A 124 4.09 -3.64 12.13
N THR A 125 4.11 -2.98 11.00
CA THR A 125 4.92 -1.77 10.76
C THR A 125 3.99 -0.57 10.65
N CYS A 126 4.23 0.43 11.48
CA CYS A 126 3.49 1.70 11.47
C CYS A 126 4.31 2.76 10.74
N ILE A 127 3.78 3.28 9.63
CA ILE A 127 4.38 4.38 8.88
C ILE A 127 3.57 5.63 9.18
N VAL A 128 4.23 6.69 9.63
CA VAL A 128 3.57 7.95 10.00
C VAL A 128 4.01 9.07 9.07
N SER A 129 3.11 10.04 8.85
CA SER A 129 3.49 11.29 8.19
C SER A 129 4.59 11.98 9.01
N ASN A 130 5.49 12.68 8.35
CA ASN A 130 6.45 13.54 9.06
C ASN A 130 5.65 14.60 9.82
N GLU A 131 5.92 14.73 11.09
CA GLU A 131 5.44 15.87 11.87
C GLU A 131 6.20 17.13 11.50
#